data_342f23c728bf4c23362ff4157fcdbafc
#
_entry.id   342f23c728bf4c23362ff4157fcdbafc
#
_cell.length_a   1.000
_cell.length_b   1.000
_cell.length_c   1.000
_cell.angle_alpha   90.00
_cell.angle_beta   90.00
_cell.angle_gamma   90.00
#
_symmetry.space_group_name_H-M   'P 1'
#
loop_
_entity.id
_entity.type
_entity.pdbx_description
1 polymer ?
#
loop_
_entity_poly.entity_id
_entity_poly.type
_entity_poly.pdbx_seq_one_letter_code
_entity_poly.pdbx_strand_id
1 'polypeptide(L)'
;MKGTHTVVVERAKVKYTLTFKRNISFIRGNSGTGKTTLISMIRDYNDRGPESGVALSCDVPCETLSGRRWERELSIIEDSIVFLDKGNEFIYSKDFAKAVNGSSNYFVLISRRDANELPYSVDEILKLVNTTSKTINGRKSDR
;
A
#
# COMPACT_ATOMS: atom_id res chain seq x y z
N MET A 1 -1.96 0.68 -14.56
CA MET A 1 -2.00 -0.77 -14.29
C MET A 1 -3.42 -1.28 -14.49
N LYS A 2 -3.56 -2.51 -14.85
CA LYS A 2 -4.89 -3.10 -15.07
C LYS A 2 -4.97 -4.45 -14.37
N GLY A 3 -6.20 -4.85 -14.06
CA GLY A 3 -6.45 -6.17 -13.54
C GLY A 3 -6.33 -6.27 -12.04
N THR A 4 -6.46 -7.50 -11.60
CA THR A 4 -6.44 -7.82 -10.17
C THR A 4 -5.09 -8.41 -9.82
N HIS A 5 -4.47 -7.89 -8.76
CA HIS A 5 -3.18 -8.34 -8.30
C HIS A 5 -3.26 -8.66 -6.82
N THR A 6 -2.79 -9.84 -6.45
CA THR A 6 -2.80 -10.28 -5.06
C THR A 6 -1.38 -10.29 -4.52
N VAL A 7 -1.20 -9.61 -3.40
CA VAL A 7 0.08 -9.52 -2.71
C VAL A 7 0.00 -10.39 -1.46
N VAL A 8 0.97 -11.27 -1.30
CA VAL A 8 1.10 -12.07 -0.07
C VAL A 8 2.43 -11.72 0.57
N VAL A 9 2.37 -11.22 1.80
CA VAL A 9 3.56 -10.81 2.54
C VAL A 9 3.54 -11.54 3.87
N GLU A 10 4.60 -12.28 4.15
CA GLU A 10 4.62 -13.15 5.31
C GLU A 10 5.98 -13.12 6.01
N ARG A 11 5.96 -13.06 7.33
CA ARG A 11 7.16 -13.21 8.15
C ARG A 11 6.73 -13.73 9.52
N ALA A 12 7.40 -14.81 9.97
CA ALA A 12 7.09 -15.45 11.23
C ALA A 12 5.61 -15.84 11.27
N LYS A 13 4.86 -15.32 12.23
CA LYS A 13 3.44 -15.68 12.38
C LYS A 13 2.51 -14.66 11.76
N VAL A 14 3.07 -13.66 11.07
CA VAL A 14 2.27 -12.58 10.50
C VAL A 14 2.18 -12.78 8.99
N LYS A 15 0.96 -12.77 8.47
CA LYS A 15 0.73 -12.94 7.05
C LYS A 15 -0.35 -11.96 6.60
N TYR A 16 -0.04 -11.21 5.54
CA TYR A 16 -1.00 -10.33 4.89
C TYR A 16 -1.31 -10.87 3.51
N THR A 17 -2.59 -10.93 3.19
CA THR A 17 -3.05 -11.28 1.84
C THR A 17 -3.93 -10.13 1.38
N LEU A 18 -3.46 -9.41 0.36
CA LEU A 18 -4.09 -8.17 -0.09
C LEU A 18 -4.36 -8.29 -1.58
N THR A 19 -5.58 -7.94 -1.97
CA THR A 19 -5.95 -7.97 -3.38
C THR A 19 -6.37 -6.58 -3.81
N PHE A 20 -5.74 -6.08 -4.87
CA PHE A 20 -5.99 -4.76 -5.40
C PHE A 20 -6.37 -4.83 -6.86
N LYS A 21 -7.34 -4.02 -7.27
CA LYS A 21 -7.81 -3.98 -8.65
C LYS A 21 -8.15 -2.57 -9.10
N ARG A 22 -7.84 -1.57 -8.27
CA ARG A 22 -8.13 -0.18 -8.55
C ARG A 22 -6.86 0.65 -8.49
N ASN A 23 -6.90 1.81 -9.14
CA ASN A 23 -5.75 2.70 -9.15
C ASN A 23 -5.36 3.14 -7.76
N ILE A 24 -6.33 3.37 -6.89
CA ILE A 24 -6.07 3.80 -5.52
C ILE A 24 -6.90 2.96 -4.57
N SER A 25 -6.23 2.40 -3.58
CA SER A 25 -6.88 1.68 -2.48
C SER A 25 -6.45 2.31 -1.17
N PHE A 26 -7.33 2.27 -0.21
CA PHE A 26 -7.08 2.90 1.09
C PHE A 26 -7.21 1.84 2.18
N ILE A 27 -6.12 1.60 2.90
CA ILE A 27 -6.15 0.68 4.02
C ILE A 27 -6.30 1.49 5.29
N ARG A 28 -7.35 1.19 6.05
CA ARG A 28 -7.67 1.91 7.26
C ARG A 28 -7.71 0.95 8.44
N GLY A 29 -7.19 1.40 9.56
CA GLY A 29 -7.20 0.61 10.78
C GLY A 29 -6.69 1.41 11.95
N ASN A 30 -7.04 0.98 13.13
CA ASN A 30 -6.59 1.63 14.35
C ASN A 30 -5.14 1.27 14.64
N SER A 31 -4.54 2.01 15.57
CA SER A 31 -3.22 1.66 16.07
C SER A 31 -3.22 0.22 16.56
N GLY A 32 -2.14 -0.48 16.30
CA GLY A 32 -2.00 -1.86 16.74
C GLY A 32 -2.56 -2.88 15.78
N THR A 33 -3.10 -2.45 14.62
CA THR A 33 -3.63 -3.39 13.64
C THR A 33 -2.57 -3.89 12.66
N GLY A 34 -1.33 -3.37 12.75
CA GLY A 34 -0.25 -3.88 11.93
C GLY A 34 0.06 -3.09 10.67
N LYS A 35 -0.45 -1.88 10.54
CA LYS A 35 -0.21 -1.07 9.33
C LYS A 35 1.27 -0.78 9.12
N THR A 36 1.94 -0.36 10.19
CA THR A 36 3.37 -0.06 10.13
C THR A 36 4.17 -1.33 9.86
N THR A 37 3.72 -2.45 10.42
CA THR A 37 4.39 -3.73 10.22
C THR A 37 4.35 -4.12 8.74
N LEU A 38 3.21 -3.93 8.08
CA LEU A 38 3.09 -4.24 6.67
C LEU A 38 4.10 -3.46 5.83
N ILE A 39 4.17 -2.15 6.05
CA ILE A 39 5.11 -1.30 5.31
C ILE A 39 6.56 -1.72 5.58
N SER A 40 6.89 -1.99 6.85
CA SER A 40 8.23 -2.42 7.22
C SER A 40 8.62 -3.72 6.53
N MET A 41 7.69 -4.66 6.44
CA MET A 41 7.99 -5.94 5.81
C MET A 41 8.27 -5.77 4.32
N ILE A 42 7.49 -4.96 3.63
CA ILE A 42 7.71 -4.71 2.20
C ILE A 42 9.06 -4.03 2.00
N ARG A 43 9.37 -3.04 2.83
CA ARG A 43 10.63 -2.32 2.74
C ARG A 43 11.82 -3.24 3.02
N ASP A 44 11.71 -4.07 4.05
CA ASP A 44 12.77 -5.01 4.38
C ASP A 44 13.04 -5.98 3.25
N TYR A 45 11.98 -6.48 2.63
CA TYR A 45 12.13 -7.41 1.51
C TYR A 45 12.83 -6.73 0.33
N ASN A 46 12.46 -5.48 0.04
CA ASN A 46 13.07 -4.77 -1.08
C ASN A 46 14.54 -4.46 -0.81
N ASP A 47 14.89 -4.23 0.46
CA ASP A 47 16.27 -3.92 0.82
C ASP A 47 17.18 -5.14 0.89
N ARG A 48 16.65 -6.27 1.37
CA ARG A 48 17.48 -7.43 1.66
C ARG A 48 17.02 -8.73 1.04
N GLY A 49 15.89 -8.73 0.36
CA GLY A 49 15.36 -9.94 -0.26
C GLY A 49 15.02 -11.02 0.77
N PRO A 50 15.25 -12.30 0.41
CA PRO A 50 14.92 -13.39 1.33
C PRO A 50 15.66 -13.33 2.68
N GLU A 51 16.79 -12.66 2.75
CA GLU A 51 17.56 -12.54 3.99
C GLU A 51 16.81 -11.72 5.04
N SER A 52 15.78 -10.96 4.62
CA SER A 52 14.95 -10.22 5.56
C SER A 52 14.08 -11.12 6.41
N GLY A 53 13.92 -12.37 6.01
CA GLY A 53 12.96 -13.27 6.63
C GLY A 53 11.55 -13.06 6.12
N VAL A 54 11.37 -12.13 5.18
CA VAL A 54 10.06 -11.85 4.59
C VAL A 54 9.90 -12.64 3.31
N ALA A 55 8.75 -13.28 3.14
CA ALA A 55 8.36 -13.88 1.87
C ALA A 55 7.31 -12.98 1.25
N LEU A 56 7.62 -12.44 0.08
CA LEU A 56 6.70 -11.56 -0.63
C LEU A 56 6.41 -12.17 -2.00
N SER A 57 5.14 -12.33 -2.30
CA SER A 57 4.69 -12.92 -3.55
C SER A 57 3.66 -12.03 -4.21
N CYS A 58 3.93 -11.64 -5.45
CA CYS A 58 3.01 -10.87 -6.27
C CYS A 58 3.49 -10.95 -7.71
N ASP A 59 2.56 -10.83 -8.64
CA ASP A 59 2.92 -10.86 -10.07
C ASP A 59 3.50 -9.55 -10.58
N VAL A 60 3.49 -8.51 -9.75
CA VAL A 60 4.10 -7.22 -10.07
C VAL A 60 4.95 -6.78 -8.88
N PRO A 61 5.93 -5.88 -9.09
CA PRO A 61 6.72 -5.39 -7.98
C PRO A 61 5.89 -4.63 -6.95
N CYS A 62 6.31 -4.69 -5.71
CA CYS A 62 5.71 -3.93 -4.62
C CYS A 62 6.76 -2.97 -4.09
N GLU A 63 6.41 -1.69 -4.05
CA GLU A 63 7.33 -0.63 -3.63
C GLU A 63 6.74 0.14 -2.48
N THR A 64 7.60 0.85 -1.76
CA THR A 64 7.15 1.81 -0.75
C THR A 64 7.64 3.19 -1.16
N LEU A 65 6.90 4.20 -0.77
CA LEU A 65 7.21 5.58 -1.16
C LEU A 65 7.01 6.46 0.05
N SER A 66 8.00 7.29 0.34
CA SER A 66 7.90 8.20 1.48
C SER A 66 8.88 9.35 1.34
N GLY A 67 8.58 10.43 2.08
CA GLY A 67 9.52 11.52 2.25
C GLY A 67 9.50 12.54 1.14
N ARG A 68 10.45 13.46 1.22
CA ARG A 68 10.49 14.65 0.39
C ARG A 68 10.90 14.37 -1.05
N ARG A 69 11.47 13.22 -1.31
CA ARG A 69 11.93 12.86 -2.66
C ARG A 69 10.92 12.00 -3.40
N TRP A 70 9.68 12.03 -2.97
CA TRP A 70 8.68 11.14 -3.51
C TRP A 70 8.51 11.28 -5.03
N GLU A 71 8.61 12.51 -5.55
CA GLU A 71 8.44 12.71 -6.99
C GLU A 71 9.57 12.05 -7.77
N ARG A 72 10.79 12.20 -7.30
CA ARG A 72 11.94 11.58 -7.94
C ARG A 72 11.83 10.06 -7.90
N GLU A 73 11.49 9.53 -6.73
CA GLU A 73 11.38 8.09 -6.57
C GLU A 73 10.25 7.53 -7.41
N LEU A 74 9.12 8.21 -7.44
CA LEU A 74 7.98 7.75 -8.20
C LEU A 74 8.25 7.77 -9.71
N SER A 75 9.08 8.69 -10.15
CA SER A 75 9.36 8.84 -11.58
C SER A 75 10.02 7.60 -12.19
N ILE A 76 10.64 6.76 -11.38
CA ILE A 76 11.30 5.55 -11.87
C ILE A 76 10.54 4.28 -11.53
N ILE A 77 9.37 4.40 -10.90
CA ILE A 77 8.55 3.25 -10.54
C ILE A 77 7.45 3.08 -11.57
N GLU A 78 7.40 1.90 -12.19
CA GLU A 78 6.40 1.61 -13.21
C GLU A 78 5.77 0.24 -12.97
N ASP A 79 4.48 0.12 -13.29
CA ASP A 79 3.75 -1.14 -13.27
C ASP A 79 3.90 -1.87 -11.94
N SER A 80 3.80 -1.12 -10.86
CA SER A 80 4.04 -1.63 -9.51
C SER A 80 2.88 -1.28 -8.60
N ILE A 81 2.83 -1.95 -7.46
CA ILE A 81 1.92 -1.58 -6.38
C ILE A 81 2.73 -0.77 -5.38
N VAL A 82 2.37 0.49 -5.19
CA VAL A 82 3.12 1.43 -4.37
C VAL A 82 2.38 1.67 -3.07
N PHE A 83 3.04 1.33 -1.96
CA PHE A 83 2.48 1.49 -0.63
C PHE A 83 2.99 2.76 0.04
N LEU A 84 2.07 3.55 0.58
CA LEU A 84 2.40 4.82 1.22
C LEU A 84 1.87 4.81 2.65
N ASP A 85 2.77 5.04 3.58
CA ASP A 85 2.45 5.05 5.00
C ASP A 85 1.85 6.40 5.40
N LYS A 86 1.13 6.38 6.51
CA LYS A 86 0.62 7.61 7.10
C LYS A 86 1.77 8.56 7.43
N GLY A 87 1.46 9.84 7.52
CA GLY A 87 2.47 10.83 7.83
C GLY A 87 3.13 11.42 6.62
N ASN A 88 2.85 10.90 5.45
CA ASN A 88 3.36 11.49 4.21
C ASN A 88 2.38 12.56 3.74
N GLU A 89 2.69 13.80 4.08
CA GLU A 89 1.79 14.91 3.78
C GLU A 89 1.55 15.11 2.30
N PHE A 90 2.49 14.66 1.47
CA PHE A 90 2.34 14.86 0.03
C PHE A 90 1.12 14.14 -0.56
N ILE A 91 0.60 13.12 0.11
CA ILE A 91 -0.59 12.42 -0.43
C ILE A 91 -1.82 13.33 -0.46
N TYR A 92 -1.77 14.45 0.26
CA TYR A 92 -2.88 15.41 0.28
C TYR A 92 -2.64 16.55 -0.72
N SER A 93 -1.60 16.49 -1.53
CA SER A 93 -1.26 17.55 -2.47
C SER A 93 -1.89 17.31 -3.84
N LYS A 94 -2.06 18.42 -4.57
CA LYS A 94 -2.54 18.33 -5.94
C LYS A 94 -1.49 17.70 -6.85
N ASP A 95 -0.22 17.88 -6.53
CA ASP A 95 0.85 17.29 -7.32
C ASP A 95 0.81 15.79 -7.27
N PHE A 96 0.54 15.22 -6.09
CA PHE A 96 0.41 13.78 -5.97
C PHE A 96 -0.82 13.27 -6.72
N ALA A 97 -1.93 14.00 -6.64
CA ALA A 97 -3.14 13.62 -7.38
C ALA A 97 -2.86 13.56 -8.88
N LYS A 98 -2.10 14.53 -9.41
CA LYS A 98 -1.74 14.52 -10.83
C LYS A 98 -0.82 13.35 -11.16
N ALA A 99 0.13 13.07 -10.29
CA ALA A 99 1.06 11.96 -10.52
C ALA A 99 0.33 10.63 -10.56
N VAL A 100 -0.65 10.44 -9.68
CA VAL A 100 -1.44 9.22 -9.65
C VAL A 100 -2.23 9.04 -10.93
N ASN A 101 -2.84 10.12 -11.42
CA ASN A 101 -3.66 10.05 -12.62
C ASN A 101 -2.88 9.62 -13.86
N GLY A 102 -1.62 9.99 -13.94
CA GLY A 102 -0.80 9.65 -15.11
C GLY A 102 0.06 8.42 -14.94
N SER A 103 -0.15 7.68 -13.86
CA SER A 103 0.75 6.59 -13.50
C SER A 103 0.24 5.22 -13.95
N SER A 104 1.18 4.33 -14.23
CA SER A 104 0.89 2.93 -14.52
C SER A 104 0.81 2.08 -13.25
N ASN A 105 0.93 2.70 -12.09
CA ASN A 105 0.98 1.98 -10.80
C ASN A 105 -0.38 1.95 -10.11
N TYR A 106 -0.53 1.00 -9.20
CA TYR A 106 -1.60 1.04 -8.20
C TYR A 106 -1.01 1.64 -6.94
N PHE A 107 -1.80 2.46 -6.26
CA PHE A 107 -1.37 3.12 -5.03
C PHE A 107 -2.20 2.65 -3.86
N VAL A 108 -1.52 2.29 -2.78
CA VAL A 108 -2.16 1.81 -1.56
C VAL A 108 -1.82 2.78 -0.45
N LEU A 109 -2.81 3.51 0.02
CA LEU A 109 -2.63 4.52 1.06
C LEU A 109 -3.00 3.93 2.40
N ILE A 110 -2.10 4.02 3.36
CA ILE A 110 -2.30 3.43 4.68
C ILE A 110 -2.36 4.56 5.71
N SER A 111 -3.54 4.76 6.30
CA SER A 111 -3.74 5.89 7.19
C SER A 111 -4.91 5.62 8.12
N ARG A 112 -5.01 6.45 9.17
CA ARG A 112 -6.18 6.46 10.04
C ARG A 112 -7.17 7.56 9.65
N ARG A 113 -6.79 8.44 8.72
CA ARG A 113 -7.68 9.50 8.25
C ARG A 113 -8.71 8.94 7.29
N ASP A 114 -9.80 9.63 7.16
CA ASP A 114 -10.84 9.25 6.22
C ASP A 114 -10.41 9.55 4.80
N ALA A 115 -10.88 8.71 3.87
CA ALA A 115 -10.54 8.88 2.47
C ALA A 115 -11.08 10.18 1.89
N ASN A 116 -12.18 10.71 2.45
CA ASN A 116 -12.78 11.93 1.92
C ASN A 116 -11.97 13.19 2.25
N GLU A 117 -10.88 13.06 3.00
CA GLU A 117 -9.97 14.18 3.22
C GLU A 117 -8.97 14.34 2.09
N LEU A 118 -8.97 13.40 1.15
CA LEU A 118 -8.01 13.42 0.06
C LEU A 118 -8.55 14.23 -1.12
N PRO A 119 -7.66 14.91 -1.87
CA PRO A 119 -8.08 15.71 -3.02
C PRO A 119 -8.32 14.89 -4.28
N TYR A 120 -8.52 13.59 -4.14
CA TYR A 120 -8.76 12.68 -5.25
C TYR A 120 -9.61 11.51 -4.76
N SER A 121 -10.18 10.75 -5.69
CA SER A 121 -11.03 9.62 -5.34
C SER A 121 -10.22 8.41 -4.93
N VAL A 122 -10.71 7.71 -3.93
CA VAL A 122 -10.16 6.42 -3.52
C VAL A 122 -11.16 5.35 -3.90
N ASP A 123 -10.75 4.45 -4.79
CA ASP A 123 -11.66 3.48 -5.38
C ASP A 123 -12.08 2.37 -4.42
N GLU A 124 -11.20 2.02 -3.48
CA GLU A 124 -11.50 0.97 -2.54
C GLU A 124 -11.03 1.34 -1.15
N ILE A 125 -11.81 0.94 -0.15
CA ILE A 125 -11.42 1.07 1.25
C ILE A 125 -11.31 -0.32 1.82
N LEU A 126 -10.15 -0.64 2.35
CA LEU A 126 -9.86 -1.94 2.96
C LEU A 126 -9.73 -1.76 4.46
N LYS A 127 -10.10 -2.79 5.20
CA LYS A 127 -9.99 -2.75 6.65
C LYS A 127 -8.99 -3.80 7.11
N LEU A 128 -8.00 -3.35 7.86
CA LEU A 128 -7.00 -4.23 8.44
C LEU A 128 -7.49 -4.69 9.80
N VAL A 129 -7.53 -6.00 10.00
CA VAL A 129 -7.96 -6.56 11.28
C VAL A 129 -6.75 -7.01 12.08
N ASN A 130 -6.88 -6.92 13.40
CA ASN A 130 -5.79 -7.26 14.30
C ASN A 130 -5.90 -8.73 14.68
N THR A 131 -5.21 -9.57 13.93
CA THR A 131 -5.18 -11.02 14.19
C THR A 131 -3.74 -11.49 14.12
N THR A 132 -3.52 -12.73 14.56
CA THR A 132 -2.19 -13.35 14.47
C THR A 132 -1.77 -13.51 13.02
N SER A 133 -2.70 -13.90 12.18
CA SER A 133 -2.50 -13.98 10.74
C SER A 133 -3.41 -12.94 10.10
N LYS A 134 -2.84 -11.96 9.44
CA LYS A 134 -3.59 -10.83 8.89
C LYS A 134 -3.96 -11.09 7.45
N THR A 135 -5.23 -11.03 7.14
CA THR A 135 -5.72 -11.20 5.78
C THR A 135 -6.64 -10.05 5.42
N ILE A 136 -6.41 -9.45 4.27
CA ILE A 136 -7.21 -8.34 3.77
C ILE A 136 -7.67 -8.69 2.37
N ASN A 137 -8.99 -8.65 2.15
CA ASN A 137 -9.55 -8.86 0.82
C ASN A 137 -9.67 -7.54 0.09
N GLY A 138 -9.61 -7.59 -1.23
CA GLY A 138 -9.64 -6.39 -2.06
C GLY A 138 -11.04 -5.86 -2.30
N ARG A 139 -11.86 -5.83 -1.28
CA ARG A 139 -13.21 -5.30 -1.40
C ARG A 139 -13.45 -4.24 -0.34
N LYS A 140 -14.45 -3.42 -0.58
CA LYS A 140 -14.75 -2.32 0.32
C LYS A 140 -15.06 -2.81 1.72
N SER A 141 -14.61 -2.06 2.70
CA SER A 141 -14.88 -2.29 4.10
C SER A 141 -15.77 -1.17 4.60
N ASP A 142 -17.00 -1.21 4.19
CA ASP A 142 -17.96 -0.17 4.51
C ASP A 142 -18.99 -0.62 5.54
N ARG A 143 -18.74 -1.71 6.17
CA ARG A 143 -19.60 -2.24 7.24
C ARG A 143 -19.07 -1.86 8.57
#